data_2065a1c730884a74e2e9666ccf421ca3
#
_entry.id   2065a1c730884a74e2e9666ccf421ca3
#
_cell.length_a   1.000
_cell.length_b   1.000
_cell.length_c   1.000
_cell.angle_alpha   90.00
_cell.angle_beta   90.00
_cell.angle_gamma   90.00
#
_symmetry.space_group_name_H-M   'P 1'
#
loop_
_entity.id
_entity.type
_entity.pdbx_description
1 polymer ?
#
loop_
_entity_poly.entity_id
_entity_poly.type
_entity_poly.pdbx_seq_one_letter_code
_entity_poly.pdbx_strand_id
1 'polypeptide(L)'
;MNLNGDYISDALAAQVGGIGIAPGANINYDTGISIFEATHGTAPKYAGQDKVNPGSLILSAEMMLRHMGWTEAADLIVTGMEGAISAKTVTYDFERLMDDAKLLSCSEFGNAIISHM
;
A
#
# COMPACT_ATOMS: atom_id res chain seq x y z
N MET A 1 -20.68 -11.76 7.68
CA MET A 1 -20.74 -11.26 6.28
C MET A 1 -19.43 -10.55 5.99
N ASN A 2 -18.88 -10.69 4.79
CA ASN A 2 -17.63 -10.03 4.36
C ASN A 2 -17.71 -8.50 4.52
N LEU A 3 -18.87 -7.91 4.26
CA LEU A 3 -19.11 -6.49 4.43
C LEU A 3 -18.79 -5.98 5.86
N ASN A 4 -19.03 -6.78 6.89
CA ASN A 4 -18.68 -6.40 8.26
C ASN A 4 -17.15 -6.37 8.48
N GLY A 5 -16.44 -7.27 7.79
CA GLY A 5 -14.97 -7.26 7.77
C GLY A 5 -14.41 -6.00 7.13
N ASP A 6 -14.97 -5.58 5.99
CA ASP A 6 -14.59 -4.35 5.30
C ASP A 6 -14.81 -3.12 6.19
N TYR A 7 -15.97 -3.03 6.86
CA TYR A 7 -16.24 -1.91 7.78
C TYR A 7 -15.25 -1.84 8.94
N ILE A 8 -14.86 -2.99 9.50
CA ILE A 8 -13.90 -3.04 10.61
C ILE A 8 -12.50 -2.68 10.12
N SER A 9 -12.05 -3.24 9.00
CA SER A 9 -10.72 -2.94 8.44
C SER A 9 -10.60 -1.47 8.03
N ASP A 10 -11.63 -0.90 7.41
CA ASP A 10 -11.66 0.52 7.03
C ASP A 10 -11.66 1.43 8.26
N ALA A 11 -12.40 1.07 9.31
CA ALA A 11 -12.40 1.82 10.56
C ALA A 11 -11.03 1.82 11.23
N LEU A 12 -10.31 0.68 11.20
CA LEU A 12 -8.95 0.58 11.74
C LEU A 12 -7.95 1.34 10.86
N ALA A 13 -8.04 1.22 9.54
CA ALA A 13 -7.19 1.96 8.61
C ALA A 13 -7.37 3.47 8.75
N ALA A 14 -8.59 3.95 9.00
CA ALA A 14 -8.88 5.35 9.24
C ALA A 14 -8.21 5.89 10.51
N GLN A 15 -8.03 5.06 11.53
CA GLN A 15 -7.33 5.43 12.79
C GLN A 15 -5.86 5.76 12.56
N VAL A 16 -5.21 5.06 11.62
CA VAL A 16 -3.78 5.25 11.29
C VAL A 16 -3.56 6.16 10.07
N GLY A 17 -4.63 6.69 9.50
CA GLY A 17 -4.56 7.73 8.46
C GLY A 17 -4.46 7.22 7.02
N GLY A 18 -4.71 5.93 6.74
CA GLY A 18 -4.45 5.48 5.39
C GLY A 18 -5.20 4.25 4.84
N ILE A 19 -6.41 4.46 4.32
CA ILE A 19 -7.02 3.46 3.41
C ILE A 19 -6.14 3.23 2.16
N GLY A 20 -5.41 4.27 1.71
CA GLY A 20 -4.53 4.19 0.54
C GLY A 20 -3.27 3.33 0.71
N ILE A 21 -2.98 2.85 1.93
CA ILE A 21 -1.80 2.01 2.23
C ILE A 21 -2.15 0.63 2.78
N ALA A 22 -3.37 0.41 3.21
CA ALA A 22 -3.77 -0.87 3.78
C ALA A 22 -3.76 -1.97 2.71
N PRO A 23 -3.04 -3.10 2.93
CA PRO A 23 -3.06 -4.23 2.01
C PRO A 23 -4.35 -5.04 2.16
N GLY A 24 -4.70 -5.80 1.11
CA GLY A 24 -5.85 -6.69 1.12
C GLY A 24 -5.53 -8.08 0.59
N ALA A 25 -6.15 -9.09 1.22
CA ALA A 25 -6.08 -10.47 0.76
C ALA A 25 -7.40 -11.21 1.04
N ASN A 26 -7.83 -12.01 0.06
CA ASN A 26 -8.92 -12.96 0.20
C ASN A 26 -8.34 -14.38 0.06
N ILE A 27 -8.35 -15.16 1.12
CA ILE A 27 -7.70 -16.47 1.18
C ILE A 27 -8.75 -17.54 1.46
N ASN A 28 -8.81 -18.55 0.59
CA ASN A 28 -9.55 -19.76 0.85
C ASN A 28 -8.59 -20.78 1.50
N TYR A 29 -8.75 -20.98 2.80
CA TYR A 29 -7.88 -21.86 3.57
C TYR A 29 -8.07 -23.36 3.27
N ASP A 30 -9.21 -23.75 2.67
CA ASP A 30 -9.47 -25.15 2.31
C ASP A 30 -8.77 -25.53 1.00
N THR A 31 -8.72 -24.61 0.03
CA THR A 31 -8.15 -24.86 -1.30
C THR A 31 -6.78 -24.26 -1.52
N GLY A 32 -6.36 -23.31 -0.66
CA GLY A 32 -5.15 -22.52 -0.81
C GLY A 32 -5.22 -21.42 -1.88
N ILE A 33 -6.35 -21.28 -2.57
CA ILE A 33 -6.52 -20.22 -3.58
C ILE A 33 -6.58 -18.85 -2.87
N SER A 34 -5.78 -17.92 -3.34
CA SER A 34 -5.64 -16.60 -2.72
C SER A 34 -5.64 -15.49 -3.77
N ILE A 35 -6.29 -14.38 -3.45
CA ILE A 35 -6.32 -13.16 -4.26
C ILE A 35 -5.80 -12.03 -3.38
N PHE A 36 -4.85 -11.27 -3.90
CA PHE A 36 -4.26 -10.10 -3.24
C PHE A 36 -4.62 -8.86 -4.04
N GLU A 37 -5.22 -7.88 -3.40
CA GLU A 37 -5.72 -6.68 -4.05
C GLU A 37 -5.63 -5.46 -3.14
N ALA A 38 -5.64 -4.27 -3.72
CA ALA A 38 -5.77 -3.06 -2.94
C ALA A 38 -7.15 -3.00 -2.26
N THR A 39 -7.22 -2.51 -1.03
CA THR A 39 -8.48 -2.40 -0.28
C THR A 39 -9.38 -1.26 -0.75
N HIS A 40 -8.81 -0.26 -1.43
CA HIS A 40 -9.56 0.89 -1.95
C HIS A 40 -10.18 0.62 -3.33
N GLY A 41 -11.19 1.40 -3.71
CA GLY A 41 -11.80 1.36 -5.03
C GLY A 41 -10.93 2.02 -6.12
N THR A 42 -11.46 2.06 -7.34
CA THR A 42 -10.74 2.53 -8.55
C THR A 42 -10.52 4.03 -8.61
N ALA A 43 -11.18 4.83 -7.78
CA ALA A 43 -11.07 6.29 -7.70
C ALA A 43 -11.04 6.99 -9.08
N PRO A 44 -12.09 6.85 -9.92
CA PRO A 44 -12.04 7.24 -11.34
C PRO A 44 -11.75 8.73 -11.54
N LYS A 45 -12.06 9.60 -10.58
CA LYS A 45 -11.75 11.03 -10.65
C LYS A 45 -10.26 11.35 -10.66
N TYR A 46 -9.41 10.40 -10.24
CA TYR A 46 -7.94 10.53 -10.22
C TYR A 46 -7.26 9.82 -11.39
N ALA A 47 -8.05 9.15 -12.24
CA ALA A 47 -7.49 8.43 -13.40
C ALA A 47 -6.64 9.35 -14.28
N GLY A 48 -5.45 8.89 -14.66
CA GLY A 48 -4.52 9.63 -15.52
C GLY A 48 -3.77 10.79 -14.85
N GLN A 49 -3.96 11.04 -13.54
CA GLN A 49 -3.31 12.15 -12.84
C GLN A 49 -1.98 11.79 -12.17
N ASP A 50 -1.59 10.52 -12.15
CA ASP A 50 -0.38 10.02 -11.48
C ASP A 50 -0.23 10.51 -10.02
N LYS A 51 -1.33 10.57 -9.28
CA LYS A 51 -1.40 11.28 -8.00
C LYS A 51 -1.58 10.39 -6.77
N VAL A 52 -2.33 9.28 -6.91
CA VAL A 52 -2.70 8.45 -5.76
C VAL A 52 -1.51 7.71 -5.17
N ASN A 53 -1.57 7.41 -3.86
CA ASN A 53 -0.58 6.58 -3.20
C ASN A 53 -0.72 5.11 -3.68
N PRO A 54 0.34 4.49 -4.24
CA PRO A 54 0.31 3.09 -4.67
C PRO A 54 0.53 2.09 -3.52
N GLY A 55 0.69 2.55 -2.29
CA GLY A 55 1.11 1.75 -1.14
C GLY A 55 0.22 0.54 -0.87
N SER A 56 -1.10 0.69 -0.98
CA SER A 56 -2.04 -0.43 -0.76
C SER A 56 -1.77 -1.59 -1.73
N LEU A 57 -1.60 -1.30 -3.02
CA LEU A 57 -1.31 -2.34 -4.02
C LEU A 57 0.08 -2.94 -3.83
N ILE A 58 1.09 -2.13 -3.53
CA ILE A 58 2.47 -2.56 -3.29
C ILE A 58 2.53 -3.49 -2.07
N LEU A 59 1.87 -3.11 -0.96
CA LEU A 59 1.83 -3.94 0.25
C LEU A 59 0.96 -5.19 0.07
N SER A 60 -0.07 -5.16 -0.79
CA SER A 60 -0.81 -6.37 -1.17
C SER A 60 0.10 -7.36 -1.94
N ALA A 61 0.98 -6.85 -2.81
CA ALA A 61 1.99 -7.66 -3.48
C ALA A 61 3.04 -8.21 -2.48
N GLU A 62 3.43 -7.42 -1.48
CA GLU A 62 4.28 -7.88 -0.37
C GLU A 62 3.64 -9.07 0.37
N MET A 63 2.37 -8.94 0.76
CA MET A 63 1.62 -10.03 1.38
C MET A 63 1.57 -11.28 0.50
N MET A 64 1.40 -11.12 -0.81
CA MET A 64 1.40 -12.23 -1.77
C MET A 64 2.77 -12.94 -1.78
N LEU A 65 3.86 -12.19 -1.85
CA LEU A 65 5.22 -12.75 -1.84
C LEU A 65 5.46 -13.52 -0.54
N ARG A 66 5.08 -12.96 0.60
CA ARG A 66 5.19 -13.61 1.91
C ARG A 66 4.33 -14.88 1.99
N HIS A 67 3.12 -14.84 1.46
CA HIS A 67 2.23 -16.02 1.37
C HIS A 67 2.84 -17.15 0.52
N MET A 68 3.56 -16.82 -0.54
CA MET A 68 4.30 -17.78 -1.38
C MET A 68 5.62 -18.25 -0.76
N GLY A 69 6.03 -17.72 0.40
CA GLY A 69 7.29 -18.04 1.05
C GLY A 69 8.50 -17.28 0.52
N TRP A 70 8.30 -16.24 -0.31
CA TRP A 70 9.36 -15.38 -0.86
C TRP A 70 9.65 -14.22 0.09
N THR A 71 10.03 -14.56 1.32
CA THR A 71 10.16 -13.61 2.43
C THR A 71 11.22 -12.56 2.17
N GLU A 72 12.35 -12.91 1.56
CA GLU A 72 13.41 -11.96 1.24
C GLU A 72 12.94 -10.88 0.25
N ALA A 73 12.16 -11.27 -0.76
CA ALA A 73 11.58 -10.31 -1.70
C ALA A 73 10.53 -9.41 -1.03
N ALA A 74 9.73 -9.97 -0.13
CA ALA A 74 8.76 -9.21 0.67
C ALA A 74 9.47 -8.19 1.59
N ASP A 75 10.55 -8.60 2.25
CA ASP A 75 11.34 -7.73 3.14
C ASP A 75 11.99 -6.57 2.39
N LEU A 76 12.43 -6.76 1.14
CA LEU A 76 12.94 -5.67 0.28
C LEU A 76 11.88 -4.60 0.02
N ILE A 77 10.63 -4.99 -0.24
CA ILE A 77 9.52 -4.04 -0.43
C ILE A 77 9.30 -3.20 0.84
N VAL A 78 9.27 -3.86 2.01
CA VAL A 78 9.10 -3.16 3.30
C VAL A 78 10.26 -2.18 3.52
N THR A 79 11.50 -2.63 3.33
CA THR A 79 12.69 -1.80 3.49
C THR A 79 12.67 -0.58 2.56
N GLY A 80 12.30 -0.79 1.29
CA GLY A 80 12.19 0.31 0.31
C GLY A 80 11.13 1.33 0.70
N MET A 81 9.97 0.86 1.16
CA MET A 81 8.89 1.75 1.61
C MET A 81 9.28 2.54 2.87
N GLU A 82 9.86 1.89 3.86
CA GLU A 82 10.38 2.55 5.08
C GLU A 82 11.44 3.58 4.74
N GLY A 83 12.34 3.28 3.81
CA GLY A 83 13.38 4.20 3.33
C GLY A 83 12.79 5.45 2.67
N ALA A 84 11.85 5.29 1.74
CA ALA A 84 11.19 6.40 1.07
C ALA A 84 10.42 7.31 2.03
N ILE A 85 9.67 6.72 2.98
CA ILE A 85 8.91 7.46 4.01
C ILE A 85 9.87 8.17 4.98
N SER A 86 10.94 7.51 5.43
CA SER A 86 11.94 8.09 6.32
C SER A 86 12.70 9.25 5.66
N ALA A 87 12.93 9.16 4.35
CA ALA A 87 13.50 10.25 3.55
C ALA A 87 12.48 11.38 3.26
N LYS A 88 11.25 11.26 3.75
CA LYS A 88 10.14 12.22 3.53
C LYS A 88 9.84 12.46 2.04
N THR A 89 10.07 11.48 1.18
CA THR A 89 9.76 11.50 -0.25
C THR A 89 8.47 10.71 -0.48
N VAL A 90 7.33 11.38 -0.44
CA VAL A 90 6.03 10.74 -0.25
C VAL A 90 4.93 11.33 -1.14
N THR A 91 3.82 10.64 -1.26
CA THR A 91 2.63 11.11 -1.96
C THR A 91 1.83 12.12 -1.12
N TYR A 92 0.87 12.80 -1.75
CA TYR A 92 0.12 13.93 -1.19
C TYR A 92 -0.61 13.62 0.14
N ASP A 93 -0.99 12.39 0.36
CA ASP A 93 -1.70 11.94 1.57
C ASP A 93 -0.78 11.91 2.80
N PHE A 94 0.48 11.55 2.62
CA PHE A 94 1.50 11.62 3.67
C PHE A 94 2.13 13.00 3.77
N GLU A 95 2.39 13.67 2.64
CA GLU A 95 3.02 14.97 2.60
C GLU A 95 2.29 15.99 3.49
N ARG A 96 0.97 16.02 3.43
CA ARG A 96 0.14 16.91 4.28
C ARG A 96 0.22 16.63 5.79
N LEU A 97 0.78 15.49 6.21
CA LEU A 97 0.92 15.06 7.60
C LEU A 97 2.36 15.18 8.12
N MET A 98 3.30 15.59 7.25
CA MET A 98 4.72 15.65 7.57
C MET A 98 5.27 17.05 7.31
N ASP A 99 6.05 17.58 8.25
CA ASP A 99 6.78 18.82 8.04
C ASP A 99 7.96 18.58 7.09
N ASP A 100 8.19 19.49 6.14
CA ASP A 100 9.28 19.47 5.18
C ASP A 100 9.35 18.20 4.30
N ALA A 101 8.20 17.61 4.00
CA ALA A 101 8.14 16.46 3.09
C ALA A 101 8.16 16.91 1.63
N LYS A 102 8.83 16.13 0.79
CA LYS A 102 8.85 16.31 -0.66
C LYS A 102 7.68 15.55 -1.28
N LEU A 103 6.77 16.28 -1.91
CA LEU A 103 5.66 15.71 -2.66
C LEU A 103 6.16 14.97 -3.90
N LEU A 104 5.76 13.72 -4.05
CA LEU A 104 5.98 12.89 -5.22
C LEU A 104 4.65 12.48 -5.87
N SER A 105 4.69 12.25 -7.18
CA SER A 105 3.62 11.56 -7.89
C SER A 105 3.58 10.06 -7.55
N CYS A 106 2.54 9.34 -8.00
CA CYS A 106 2.40 7.90 -7.81
C CYS A 106 3.62 7.15 -8.38
N SER A 107 4.02 7.44 -9.61
CA SER A 107 5.15 6.78 -10.28
C SER A 107 6.49 7.17 -9.65
N GLU A 108 6.69 8.42 -9.26
CA GLU A 108 7.89 8.87 -8.56
C GLU A 108 8.04 8.21 -7.18
N PHE A 109 6.93 8.02 -6.46
CA PHE A 109 6.96 7.33 -5.16
C PHE A 109 7.34 5.85 -5.33
N GLY A 110 6.80 5.18 -6.36
CA GLY A 110 7.24 3.82 -6.72
C GLY A 110 8.75 3.75 -7.00
N ASN A 111 9.29 4.71 -7.76
CA ASN A 111 10.73 4.79 -8.03
C ASN A 111 11.54 5.09 -6.76
N ALA A 112 11.04 5.93 -5.86
CA ALA A 112 11.68 6.19 -4.57
C ALA A 112 11.75 4.93 -3.72
N ILE A 113 10.69 4.12 -3.65
CA ILE A 113 10.69 2.83 -2.97
C ILE A 113 11.78 1.92 -3.55
N ILE A 114 11.84 1.77 -4.87
CA ILE A 114 12.84 0.95 -5.55
C ILE A 114 14.27 1.40 -5.23
N SER A 115 14.51 2.71 -5.14
CA SER A 115 15.84 3.24 -4.85
C SER A 115 16.34 2.98 -3.43
N HIS A 116 15.46 2.57 -2.53
CA HIS A 116 15.78 2.22 -1.14
C HIS A 116 15.78 0.71 -0.87
N MET A 117 15.47 -0.14 -1.87
CA MET A 117 15.60 -1.60 -1.79
C MET A 117 17.08 -2.01 -1.87
#